data_7b299ca171d90d74d4da71140779883b
#
_entry.id   7b299ca171d90d74d4da71140779883b
#
_cell.length_a   1.000
_cell.length_b   1.000
_cell.length_c   1.000
_cell.angle_alpha   90.00
_cell.angle_beta   90.00
_cell.angle_gamma   90.00
#
_symmetry.space_group_name_H-M   'P 1'
#
loop_
_entity.id
_entity.type
_entity.pdbx_description
1 polymer ?
#
loop_
_entity_poly.entity_id
_entity_poly.type
_entity_poly.pdbx_seq_one_letter_code
_entity_poly.pdbx_strand_id
1 'polypeptide(L)'
;MIRDAETETLLKIYSKPIFAAAGLTAQGVDIHIINDRAFNAFVVDGHNMFMHAGALMDAKTPNQIIGVIAHECGHITGGHLARLRNQISKAKSAALMLQLLGLAAMAAGAAVGAGNVGMAGMGAAYGGTDAAVRMVLAYQQDEESSADQAAVTFLNATKQSGRGLLETLEFMSSKLFGVTGINPYLQSHPLPPQRLDQLRNLVTSSPYYNVKDPPELQLRHDLVRAKLFGFLDEPEMVFNRYQPTDQSLPANYARAIASYRKSGVQAAMPQIDALIGVKPDWPYFYEIKGQFLFESGDVAASIPPLQKAVALAPDEPLIRIMLAQALLGTTDTKNVDEAISNLRVALARETSSATGYRQLAAAYGRKGDAAKAGGARQAYLAQAELASAEAYFYEGRLKLAKQQAKRAKAGFVDGTPNWLRADDILAFEMPTTN
;
A
#
# COMPACT_ATOMS: atom_id res chain seq x y z
N MET A 1 5.09 0.94 6.58
CA MET A 1 4.56 1.18 5.21
C MET A 1 5.43 2.21 4.52
N ILE A 2 5.63 2.07 3.20
CA ILE A 2 6.30 3.08 2.37
C ILE A 2 5.24 4.07 1.90
N ARG A 3 5.57 5.37 1.96
CA ARG A 3 4.81 6.46 1.38
C ARG A 3 5.72 7.16 0.36
N ASP A 4 5.36 7.07 -0.90
CA ASP A 4 6.17 7.60 -2.00
C ASP A 4 5.26 8.05 -3.16
N ALA A 5 5.34 9.33 -3.52
CA ALA A 5 4.45 9.95 -4.50
C ALA A 5 4.51 9.26 -5.88
N GLU A 6 5.71 8.93 -6.34
CA GLU A 6 5.93 8.31 -7.65
C GLU A 6 5.35 6.90 -7.71
N THR A 7 5.61 6.10 -6.67
CA THR A 7 5.11 4.72 -6.58
C THR A 7 3.59 4.68 -6.39
N GLU A 8 3.04 5.52 -5.52
CA GLU A 8 1.60 5.59 -5.28
C GLU A 8 0.84 6.05 -6.53
N THR A 9 1.39 7.02 -7.26
CA THR A 9 0.81 7.48 -8.54
C THR A 9 0.84 6.37 -9.59
N LEU A 10 1.95 5.63 -9.70
CA LEU A 10 2.02 4.49 -10.61
C LEU A 10 0.97 3.43 -10.29
N LEU A 11 0.81 3.08 -9.01
CA LEU A 11 -0.21 2.12 -8.58
C LEU A 11 -1.63 2.61 -8.85
N LYS A 12 -1.91 3.91 -8.71
CA LYS A 12 -3.19 4.53 -9.10
C LYS A 12 -3.43 4.42 -10.60
N ILE A 13 -2.39 4.62 -11.43
CA ILE A 13 -2.48 4.44 -12.89
C ILE A 13 -2.82 2.98 -13.23
N TYR A 14 -2.21 2.02 -12.57
CA TYR A 14 -2.45 0.60 -12.77
C TYR A 14 -3.85 0.16 -12.32
N SER A 15 -4.25 0.59 -11.14
CA SER A 15 -5.48 0.10 -10.49
C SER A 15 -6.75 0.74 -11.03
N LYS A 16 -6.72 2.02 -11.41
CA LYS A 16 -7.91 2.77 -11.81
C LYS A 16 -8.76 2.08 -12.89
N PRO A 17 -8.20 1.62 -14.02
CA PRO A 17 -8.99 0.92 -15.03
C PRO A 17 -9.50 -0.44 -14.53
N ILE A 18 -8.71 -1.16 -13.74
CA ILE A 18 -9.08 -2.46 -13.17
C ILE A 18 -10.20 -2.30 -12.14
N PHE A 19 -10.11 -1.32 -11.23
CA PHE A 19 -11.17 -1.02 -10.26
C PHE A 19 -12.48 -0.64 -10.95
N ALA A 20 -12.39 0.11 -12.06
CA ALA A 20 -13.59 0.44 -12.87
C ALA A 20 -14.21 -0.82 -13.47
N ALA A 21 -13.40 -1.70 -14.07
CA ALA A 21 -13.87 -2.95 -14.65
C ALA A 21 -14.44 -3.93 -13.61
N ALA A 22 -13.90 -3.90 -12.39
CA ALA A 22 -14.35 -4.71 -11.26
C ALA A 22 -15.56 -4.10 -10.50
N GLY A 23 -16.02 -2.89 -10.87
CA GLY A 23 -17.11 -2.20 -10.16
C GLY A 23 -16.73 -1.67 -8.77
N LEU A 24 -15.44 -1.51 -8.48
CA LEU A 24 -14.90 -1.13 -7.16
C LEU A 24 -14.68 0.38 -6.98
N THR A 25 -14.94 1.21 -7.97
CA THR A 25 -14.68 2.66 -7.92
C THR A 25 -15.44 3.38 -6.81
N ALA A 26 -16.66 2.95 -6.51
CA ALA A 26 -17.47 3.53 -5.44
C ALA A 26 -17.06 3.05 -4.04
N GLN A 27 -16.29 1.97 -3.94
CA GLN A 27 -15.90 1.37 -2.65
C GLN A 27 -14.63 1.99 -2.06
N GLY A 28 -13.85 2.76 -2.86
CA GLY A 28 -12.64 3.42 -2.39
C GLY A 28 -11.59 2.41 -1.94
N VAL A 29 -11.06 1.59 -2.88
CA VAL A 29 -9.99 0.65 -2.57
C VAL A 29 -8.66 1.38 -2.56
N ASP A 30 -7.94 1.32 -1.44
CA ASP A 30 -6.60 1.88 -1.27
C ASP A 30 -5.53 0.80 -1.40
N ILE A 31 -4.42 1.11 -2.06
CA ILE A 31 -3.25 0.23 -2.17
C ILE A 31 -2.15 0.75 -1.27
N HIS A 32 -1.75 -0.07 -0.31
CA HIS A 32 -0.71 0.23 0.68
C HIS A 32 0.59 -0.51 0.35
N ILE A 33 1.74 0.17 0.40
CA ILE A 33 3.04 -0.41 0.10
C ILE A 33 3.72 -0.82 1.40
N ILE A 34 4.01 -2.12 1.54
CA ILE A 34 4.75 -2.66 2.69
C ILE A 34 6.25 -2.70 2.35
N ASN A 35 7.07 -2.22 3.28
CA ASN A 35 8.53 -2.35 3.17
C ASN A 35 8.96 -3.79 3.47
N ASP A 36 8.77 -4.66 2.51
CA ASP A 36 9.19 -6.05 2.55
C ASP A 36 9.75 -6.46 1.19
N ARG A 37 10.85 -7.19 1.20
CA ARG A 37 11.56 -7.62 -0.02
C ARG A 37 10.96 -8.87 -0.67
N ALA A 38 10.14 -9.62 0.06
CA ALA A 38 9.44 -10.75 -0.48
C ALA A 38 8.40 -10.29 -1.52
N PHE A 39 8.20 -11.08 -2.58
CA PHE A 39 7.06 -10.86 -3.46
C PHE A 39 5.77 -11.24 -2.75
N ASN A 40 4.89 -10.28 -2.51
CA ASN A 40 3.55 -10.54 -1.99
C ASN A 40 2.58 -9.41 -2.33
N ALA A 41 1.30 -9.76 -2.49
CA ALA A 41 0.17 -8.85 -2.52
C ALA A 41 -1.03 -9.58 -1.91
N PHE A 42 -1.91 -8.85 -1.21
CA PHE A 42 -3.09 -9.44 -0.58
C PHE A 42 -4.11 -8.37 -0.20
N VAL A 43 -5.36 -8.77 -0.07
CA VAL A 43 -6.44 -7.95 0.47
C VAL A 43 -6.77 -8.38 1.89
N VAL A 44 -7.08 -7.42 2.76
CA VAL A 44 -7.45 -7.69 4.17
C VAL A 44 -8.95 -7.55 4.37
N ASP A 45 -9.55 -6.65 3.62
CA ASP A 45 -10.99 -6.35 3.61
C ASP A 45 -11.40 -5.85 2.22
N GLY A 46 -12.62 -5.40 2.05
CA GLY A 46 -13.09 -4.87 0.77
C GLY A 46 -12.49 -3.52 0.36
N HIS A 47 -11.65 -2.89 1.19
CA HIS A 47 -11.14 -1.53 0.99
C HIS A 47 -9.62 -1.42 1.00
N ASN A 48 -8.90 -2.38 1.56
CA ASN A 48 -7.46 -2.30 1.73
C ASN A 48 -6.75 -3.44 1.00
N MET A 49 -5.95 -3.07 0.00
CA MET A 49 -5.01 -3.94 -0.70
C MET A 49 -3.59 -3.61 -0.23
N PHE A 50 -2.83 -4.62 0.08
CA PHE A 50 -1.42 -4.48 0.49
C PHE A 50 -0.53 -5.09 -0.57
N MET A 51 0.55 -4.37 -0.92
CA MET A 51 1.55 -4.84 -1.86
C MET A 51 2.94 -4.66 -1.25
N HIS A 52 3.73 -5.71 -1.23
CA HIS A 52 5.13 -5.61 -0.80
C HIS A 52 5.96 -4.90 -1.86
N ALA A 53 6.94 -4.11 -1.44
CA ALA A 53 7.89 -3.47 -2.34
C ALA A 53 8.62 -4.49 -3.23
N GLY A 54 8.87 -5.69 -2.70
CA GLY A 54 9.47 -6.78 -3.46
C GLY A 54 8.67 -7.19 -4.70
N ALA A 55 7.34 -7.11 -4.68
CA ALA A 55 6.52 -7.37 -5.86
C ALA A 55 6.81 -6.37 -6.99
N LEU A 56 6.85 -5.07 -6.66
CA LEU A 56 7.19 -4.01 -7.62
C LEU A 56 8.63 -4.14 -8.13
N MET A 57 9.57 -4.49 -7.26
CA MET A 57 10.99 -4.63 -7.59
C MET A 57 11.27 -5.84 -8.49
N ASP A 58 10.58 -6.96 -8.30
CA ASP A 58 10.79 -8.20 -9.05
C ASP A 58 10.01 -8.23 -10.37
N ALA A 59 8.85 -7.59 -10.46
CA ALA A 59 8.07 -7.46 -11.69
C ALA A 59 8.87 -6.70 -12.76
N LYS A 60 8.93 -7.22 -13.97
CA LYS A 60 9.70 -6.64 -15.07
C LYS A 60 8.86 -5.71 -15.94
N THR A 61 7.54 -5.89 -15.92
CA THR A 61 6.60 -5.12 -16.75
C THR A 61 5.43 -4.60 -15.92
N PRO A 62 4.81 -3.48 -16.33
CA PRO A 62 3.57 -2.99 -15.74
C PRO A 62 2.49 -4.07 -15.67
N ASN A 63 2.34 -4.84 -16.74
CA ASN A 63 1.30 -5.86 -16.89
C ASN A 63 1.38 -6.96 -15.82
N GLN A 64 2.57 -7.27 -15.29
CA GLN A 64 2.74 -8.22 -14.19
C GLN A 64 2.07 -7.70 -12.91
N ILE A 65 2.27 -6.43 -12.55
CA ILE A 65 1.64 -5.81 -11.36
C ILE A 65 0.14 -5.57 -11.61
N ILE A 66 -0.24 -5.12 -12.81
CA ILE A 66 -1.65 -4.93 -13.17
C ILE A 66 -2.40 -6.26 -13.08
N GLY A 67 -1.78 -7.35 -13.51
CA GLY A 67 -2.34 -8.71 -13.39
C GLY A 67 -2.55 -9.13 -11.94
N VAL A 68 -1.59 -8.86 -11.05
CA VAL A 68 -1.72 -9.10 -9.61
C VAL A 68 -2.85 -8.25 -9.02
N ILE A 69 -2.92 -6.96 -9.34
CA ILE A 69 -4.02 -6.08 -8.88
C ILE A 69 -5.38 -6.62 -9.35
N ALA A 70 -5.47 -7.08 -10.60
CA ALA A 70 -6.70 -7.66 -11.13
C ALA A 70 -7.11 -8.94 -10.39
N HIS A 71 -6.15 -9.78 -10.01
CA HIS A 71 -6.36 -10.98 -9.20
C HIS A 71 -6.88 -10.63 -7.80
N GLU A 72 -6.26 -9.67 -7.12
CA GLU A 72 -6.70 -9.18 -5.81
C GLU A 72 -8.11 -8.57 -5.88
N CYS A 73 -8.45 -7.86 -6.98
CA CYS A 73 -9.82 -7.40 -7.22
C CYS A 73 -10.79 -8.57 -7.37
N GLY A 74 -10.36 -9.70 -7.94
CA GLY A 74 -11.13 -10.94 -7.99
C GLY A 74 -11.50 -11.44 -6.59
N HIS A 75 -10.57 -11.40 -5.64
CA HIS A 75 -10.83 -11.74 -4.24
C HIS A 75 -11.82 -10.79 -3.57
N ILE A 76 -11.72 -9.48 -3.83
CA ILE A 76 -12.65 -8.49 -3.27
C ILE A 76 -14.06 -8.72 -3.82
N THR A 77 -14.22 -8.75 -5.15
CA THR A 77 -15.53 -8.88 -5.81
C THR A 77 -16.18 -10.23 -5.56
N GLY A 78 -15.35 -11.27 -5.44
CA GLY A 78 -15.79 -12.60 -5.05
C GLY A 78 -16.23 -12.71 -3.57
N GLY A 79 -15.84 -11.78 -2.71
CA GLY A 79 -16.08 -11.88 -1.27
C GLY A 79 -15.32 -13.05 -0.62
N HIS A 80 -14.20 -13.45 -1.19
CA HIS A 80 -13.46 -14.67 -0.85
C HIS A 80 -13.01 -14.67 0.61
N LEU A 81 -12.54 -13.53 1.13
CA LEU A 81 -12.07 -13.42 2.51
C LEU A 81 -13.17 -13.67 3.54
N ALA A 82 -14.38 -13.11 3.30
CA ALA A 82 -15.51 -13.33 4.19
C ALA A 82 -15.97 -14.81 4.16
N ARG A 83 -16.01 -15.40 2.95
CA ARG A 83 -16.34 -16.81 2.80
C ARG A 83 -15.30 -17.73 3.41
N LEU A 84 -14.02 -17.43 3.26
CA LEU A 84 -12.93 -18.20 3.86
C LEU A 84 -13.02 -18.19 5.40
N ARG A 85 -13.29 -17.04 6.02
CA ARG A 85 -13.53 -16.94 7.48
C ARG A 85 -14.67 -17.85 7.91
N ASN A 86 -15.76 -17.85 7.15
CA ASN A 86 -16.90 -18.73 7.43
C ASN A 86 -16.55 -20.22 7.25
N GLN A 87 -15.75 -20.57 6.24
CA GLN A 87 -15.32 -21.95 6.02
C GLN A 87 -14.37 -22.44 7.12
N ILE A 88 -13.43 -21.61 7.54
CA ILE A 88 -12.54 -21.91 8.68
C ILE A 88 -13.37 -22.14 9.95
N SER A 89 -14.37 -21.30 10.22
CA SER A 89 -15.26 -21.48 11.38
C SER A 89 -16.04 -22.79 11.31
N LYS A 90 -16.61 -23.12 10.15
CA LYS A 90 -17.32 -24.40 9.93
C LYS A 90 -16.37 -25.59 10.06
N ALA A 91 -15.17 -25.50 9.47
CA ALA A 91 -14.18 -26.58 9.55
C ALA A 91 -13.71 -26.83 11.00
N LYS A 92 -13.48 -25.76 11.78
CA LYS A 92 -13.16 -25.88 13.21
C LYS A 92 -14.29 -26.54 13.99
N SER A 93 -15.55 -26.14 13.74
CA SER A 93 -16.73 -26.74 14.39
C SER A 93 -16.89 -28.20 14.00
N ALA A 94 -16.71 -28.55 12.73
CA ALA A 94 -16.77 -29.93 12.27
C ALA A 94 -15.63 -30.79 12.86
N ALA A 95 -14.40 -30.28 12.88
CA ALA A 95 -13.26 -30.96 13.49
C ALA A 95 -13.50 -31.22 14.98
N LEU A 96 -13.99 -30.21 15.71
CA LEU A 96 -14.36 -30.38 17.13
C LEU A 96 -15.46 -31.41 17.33
N MET A 97 -16.54 -31.40 16.51
CA MET A 97 -17.59 -32.40 16.56
C MET A 97 -17.04 -33.81 16.30
N LEU A 98 -16.20 -34.00 15.29
CA LEU A 98 -15.61 -35.30 14.98
C LEU A 98 -14.69 -35.78 16.11
N GLN A 99 -13.93 -34.91 16.73
CA GLN A 99 -13.14 -35.24 17.90
C GLN A 99 -14.02 -35.68 19.11
N LEU A 100 -15.08 -34.93 19.40
CA LEU A 100 -16.00 -35.26 20.48
C LEU A 100 -16.71 -36.59 20.23
N LEU A 101 -17.21 -36.84 19.01
CA LEU A 101 -17.83 -38.11 18.62
C LEU A 101 -16.82 -39.26 18.68
N GLY A 102 -15.58 -39.04 18.25
CA GLY A 102 -14.52 -40.03 18.33
C GLY A 102 -14.18 -40.40 19.77
N LEU A 103 -14.09 -39.42 20.67
CA LEU A 103 -13.87 -39.64 22.11
C LEU A 103 -15.05 -40.38 22.77
N ALA A 104 -16.29 -40.03 22.40
CA ALA A 104 -17.48 -40.70 22.87
C ALA A 104 -17.53 -42.16 22.41
N ALA A 105 -17.18 -42.45 21.14
CA ALA A 105 -17.09 -43.81 20.60
C ALA A 105 -15.96 -44.63 21.28
N MET A 106 -14.82 -44.01 21.59
CA MET A 106 -13.76 -44.65 22.35
C MET A 106 -14.25 -45.07 23.75
N ALA A 107 -14.90 -44.13 24.48
CA ALA A 107 -15.46 -44.42 25.81
C ALA A 107 -16.53 -45.52 25.78
N ALA A 108 -17.41 -45.49 24.80
CA ALA A 108 -18.43 -46.53 24.62
C ALA A 108 -17.82 -47.90 24.27
N GLY A 109 -16.83 -47.92 23.36
CA GLY A 109 -16.09 -49.14 22.99
C GLY A 109 -15.34 -49.77 24.16
N ALA A 110 -14.72 -48.95 25.01
CA ALA A 110 -14.06 -49.40 26.22
C ALA A 110 -15.05 -49.99 27.27
N ALA A 111 -16.24 -49.37 27.39
CA ALA A 111 -17.27 -49.81 28.35
C ALA A 111 -17.90 -51.17 28.01
N VAL A 112 -17.98 -51.53 26.70
CA VAL A 112 -18.58 -52.80 26.23
C VAL A 112 -17.53 -53.82 25.75
N GLY A 113 -16.25 -53.56 25.91
CA GLY A 113 -15.18 -54.46 25.48
C GLY A 113 -15.01 -54.59 23.96
N ALA A 114 -15.62 -53.72 23.17
CA ALA A 114 -15.60 -53.74 21.72
C ALA A 114 -14.39 -52.95 21.17
N GLY A 115 -13.19 -53.55 21.17
CA GLY A 115 -11.94 -52.93 20.77
C GLY A 115 -11.95 -52.25 19.39
N ASN A 116 -12.71 -52.82 18.43
CA ASN A 116 -12.82 -52.24 17.07
C ASN A 116 -13.60 -50.89 17.06
N VAL A 117 -14.57 -50.71 17.94
CA VAL A 117 -15.29 -49.42 18.06
C VAL A 117 -14.40 -48.37 18.69
N GLY A 118 -13.60 -48.75 19.71
CA GLY A 118 -12.63 -47.87 20.31
C GLY A 118 -11.54 -47.39 19.33
N MET A 119 -11.02 -48.30 18.48
CA MET A 119 -10.06 -47.96 17.42
C MET A 119 -10.65 -47.04 16.35
N ALA A 120 -11.90 -47.29 15.91
CA ALA A 120 -12.61 -46.43 14.98
C ALA A 120 -12.84 -45.02 15.55
N GLY A 121 -13.19 -44.93 16.86
CA GLY A 121 -13.32 -43.69 17.60
C GLY A 121 -12.00 -42.89 17.64
N MET A 122 -10.87 -43.58 17.85
CA MET A 122 -9.53 -42.98 17.83
C MET A 122 -9.19 -42.41 16.45
N GLY A 123 -9.49 -43.18 15.38
CA GLY A 123 -9.31 -42.69 13.99
C GLY A 123 -10.16 -41.45 13.70
N ALA A 124 -11.40 -41.36 14.15
CA ALA A 124 -12.25 -40.19 14.01
C ALA A 124 -11.73 -38.98 14.83
N ALA A 125 -11.27 -39.23 16.06
CA ALA A 125 -10.76 -38.17 16.93
C ALA A 125 -9.47 -37.50 16.35
N TYR A 126 -8.57 -38.29 15.78
CA TYR A 126 -7.31 -37.78 15.20
C TYR A 126 -7.43 -37.40 13.73
N GLY A 127 -8.29 -38.03 12.93
CA GLY A 127 -8.48 -37.75 11.50
C GLY A 127 -9.36 -36.53 11.20
N GLY A 128 -10.13 -36.05 12.19
CA GLY A 128 -11.05 -34.92 11.99
C GLY A 128 -10.35 -33.59 11.63
N THR A 129 -9.17 -33.36 12.17
CA THR A 129 -8.36 -32.15 11.86
C THR A 129 -7.82 -32.19 10.43
N ASP A 130 -7.35 -33.34 9.94
CA ASP A 130 -6.82 -33.49 8.58
C ASP A 130 -7.93 -33.34 7.53
N ALA A 131 -9.11 -33.83 7.80
CA ALA A 131 -10.28 -33.67 6.93
C ALA A 131 -10.71 -32.21 6.84
N ALA A 132 -10.72 -31.49 7.98
CA ALA A 132 -11.03 -30.07 8.04
C ALA A 132 -9.98 -29.22 7.29
N VAL A 133 -8.70 -29.52 7.45
CA VAL A 133 -7.62 -28.87 6.71
C VAL A 133 -7.76 -29.08 5.21
N ARG A 134 -7.99 -30.33 4.75
CA ARG A 134 -8.22 -30.62 3.33
C ARG A 134 -9.43 -29.88 2.76
N MET A 135 -10.51 -29.77 3.52
CA MET A 135 -11.70 -29.00 3.10
C MET A 135 -11.38 -27.52 2.88
N VAL A 136 -10.62 -26.90 3.80
CA VAL A 136 -10.21 -25.49 3.69
C VAL A 136 -9.27 -25.30 2.50
N LEU A 137 -8.30 -26.21 2.30
CA LEU A 137 -7.35 -26.13 1.18
C LEU A 137 -8.04 -26.29 -0.18
N ALA A 138 -8.98 -27.24 -0.30
CA ALA A 138 -9.76 -27.41 -1.53
C ALA A 138 -10.60 -26.14 -1.82
N TYR A 139 -11.24 -25.59 -0.80
CA TYR A 139 -11.99 -24.36 -0.92
C TYR A 139 -11.11 -23.19 -1.37
N GLN A 140 -9.89 -23.03 -0.81
CA GLN A 140 -8.95 -22.02 -1.25
C GLN A 140 -8.58 -22.16 -2.72
N GLN A 141 -8.37 -23.38 -3.23
CA GLN A 141 -8.05 -23.60 -4.65
C GLN A 141 -9.19 -23.16 -5.58
N ASP A 142 -10.45 -23.40 -5.20
CA ASP A 142 -11.61 -22.95 -5.98
C ASP A 142 -11.71 -21.41 -6.00
N GLU A 143 -11.45 -20.74 -4.86
CA GLU A 143 -11.45 -19.28 -4.75
C GLU A 143 -10.31 -18.66 -5.57
N GLU A 144 -9.15 -19.29 -5.59
CA GLU A 144 -8.00 -18.85 -6.41
C GLU A 144 -8.33 -18.96 -7.91
N SER A 145 -8.91 -20.08 -8.35
CA SER A 145 -9.34 -20.25 -9.75
C SER A 145 -10.42 -19.25 -10.15
N SER A 146 -11.34 -18.93 -9.23
CA SER A 146 -12.36 -17.89 -9.43
C SER A 146 -11.74 -16.49 -9.53
N ALA A 147 -10.74 -16.17 -8.69
CA ALA A 147 -10.03 -14.90 -8.75
C ALA A 147 -9.23 -14.74 -10.06
N ASP A 148 -8.60 -15.80 -10.55
CA ASP A 148 -7.91 -15.82 -11.84
C ASP A 148 -8.87 -15.56 -13.03
N GLN A 149 -10.06 -16.18 -13.02
CA GLN A 149 -11.09 -15.95 -14.04
C GLN A 149 -11.59 -14.50 -14.02
N ALA A 150 -11.85 -13.96 -12.82
CA ALA A 150 -12.23 -12.58 -12.64
C ALA A 150 -11.13 -11.62 -13.14
N ALA A 151 -9.86 -11.89 -12.80
CA ALA A 151 -8.73 -11.10 -13.25
C ALA A 151 -8.63 -11.03 -14.78
N VAL A 152 -8.72 -12.17 -15.46
CA VAL A 152 -8.72 -12.20 -16.94
C VAL A 152 -9.92 -11.46 -17.52
N THR A 153 -11.09 -11.55 -16.87
CA THR A 153 -12.29 -10.79 -17.26
C THR A 153 -12.06 -9.28 -17.17
N PHE A 154 -11.49 -8.79 -16.07
CA PHE A 154 -11.19 -7.36 -15.88
C PHE A 154 -10.12 -6.87 -16.86
N LEU A 155 -9.07 -7.67 -17.08
CA LEU A 155 -8.03 -7.36 -18.06
C LEU A 155 -8.60 -7.29 -19.47
N ASN A 156 -9.47 -8.22 -19.86
CA ASN A 156 -10.14 -8.19 -21.15
C ASN A 156 -11.06 -6.98 -21.31
N ALA A 157 -11.83 -6.62 -20.28
CA ALA A 157 -12.68 -5.43 -20.29
C ALA A 157 -11.89 -4.13 -20.47
N THR A 158 -10.64 -4.11 -19.99
CA THR A 158 -9.71 -2.97 -20.15
C THR A 158 -8.78 -3.10 -21.36
N LYS A 159 -8.97 -4.12 -22.20
CA LYS A 159 -8.14 -4.42 -23.40
C LYS A 159 -6.66 -4.62 -23.06
N GLN A 160 -6.37 -5.17 -21.89
CA GLN A 160 -5.02 -5.47 -21.42
C GLN A 160 -4.74 -6.97 -21.52
N SER A 161 -3.45 -7.32 -21.63
CA SER A 161 -3.03 -8.72 -21.67
C SER A 161 -3.12 -9.35 -20.27
N GLY A 162 -3.55 -10.61 -20.20
CA GLY A 162 -3.39 -11.44 -19.00
C GLY A 162 -2.01 -12.10 -18.86
N ARG A 163 -1.13 -11.90 -19.86
CA ARG A 163 0.17 -12.56 -19.92
C ARG A 163 1.06 -12.24 -18.71
N GLY A 164 1.04 -11.00 -18.22
CA GLY A 164 1.82 -10.61 -17.05
C GLY A 164 1.43 -11.36 -15.78
N LEU A 165 0.14 -11.63 -15.57
CA LEU A 165 -0.32 -12.47 -14.46
C LEU A 165 0.22 -13.89 -14.60
N LEU A 166 0.11 -14.49 -15.79
CA LEU A 166 0.63 -15.83 -16.07
C LEU A 166 2.15 -15.90 -15.82
N GLU A 167 2.93 -14.95 -16.39
CA GLU A 167 4.38 -14.87 -16.18
C GLU A 167 4.76 -14.71 -14.70
N THR A 168 3.97 -13.99 -13.93
CA THR A 168 4.17 -13.84 -12.48
C THR A 168 4.01 -15.17 -11.76
N LEU A 169 2.94 -15.92 -12.04
CA LEU A 169 2.72 -17.23 -11.41
C LEU A 169 3.74 -18.28 -11.88
N GLU A 170 4.16 -18.27 -13.15
CA GLU A 170 5.24 -19.13 -13.68
C GLU A 170 6.57 -18.82 -12.97
N PHE A 171 6.91 -17.55 -12.80
CA PHE A 171 8.11 -17.14 -12.07
C PHE A 171 8.06 -17.60 -10.59
N MET A 172 6.91 -17.47 -9.92
CA MET A 172 6.74 -17.96 -8.55
C MET A 172 6.88 -19.48 -8.47
N SER A 173 6.26 -20.20 -9.41
CA SER A 173 6.38 -21.66 -9.50
C SER A 173 7.84 -22.10 -9.67
N SER A 174 8.61 -21.42 -10.52
CA SER A 174 10.03 -21.74 -10.73
C SER A 174 10.91 -21.56 -9.49
N LYS A 175 10.57 -20.61 -8.64
CA LYS A 175 11.30 -20.36 -7.37
C LYS A 175 11.05 -21.43 -6.30
N LEU A 176 9.96 -22.22 -6.40
CA LEU A 176 9.69 -23.31 -5.44
C LEU A 176 10.75 -24.41 -5.44
N PHE A 177 11.45 -24.60 -6.58
CA PHE A 177 12.43 -25.69 -6.74
C PHE A 177 13.85 -25.35 -6.25
N GLY A 178 14.12 -24.13 -5.74
CA GLY A 178 15.49 -23.69 -5.46
C GLY A 178 15.78 -23.02 -4.13
N VAL A 179 14.78 -22.76 -3.26
CA VAL A 179 15.00 -21.95 -2.05
C VAL A 179 14.43 -22.65 -0.82
N THR A 180 15.22 -22.70 0.26
CA THR A 180 14.82 -23.14 1.60
C THR A 180 13.93 -22.06 2.27
N GLY A 181 12.70 -21.89 1.81
CA GLY A 181 11.75 -20.96 2.38
C GLY A 181 10.47 -20.93 1.54
N ILE A 182 9.30 -20.97 2.20
CA ILE A 182 8.02 -20.89 1.52
C ILE A 182 7.78 -19.42 1.14
N ASN A 183 7.56 -19.13 -0.15
CA ASN A 183 7.22 -17.80 -0.61
C ASN A 183 5.89 -17.34 0.00
N PRO A 184 5.79 -16.16 0.67
CA PRO A 184 4.57 -15.69 1.32
C PRO A 184 3.37 -15.57 0.36
N TYR A 185 3.58 -15.20 -0.89
CA TYR A 185 2.53 -15.13 -1.90
C TYR A 185 1.93 -16.52 -2.17
N LEU A 186 2.75 -17.55 -2.29
CA LEU A 186 2.26 -18.92 -2.51
C LEU A 186 1.63 -19.56 -1.27
N GLN A 187 1.92 -19.02 -0.08
CA GLN A 187 1.22 -19.42 1.15
C GLN A 187 -0.22 -18.88 1.17
N SER A 188 -0.41 -17.62 0.78
CA SER A 188 -1.74 -17.00 0.70
C SER A 188 -2.51 -17.42 -0.55
N HIS A 189 -1.81 -17.70 -1.66
CA HIS A 189 -2.35 -18.05 -2.98
C HIS A 189 -1.77 -19.38 -3.47
N PRO A 190 -2.26 -20.54 -3.01
CA PRO A 190 -1.75 -21.84 -3.41
C PRO A 190 -1.78 -22.03 -4.93
N LEU A 191 -0.66 -22.49 -5.49
CA LEU A 191 -0.46 -22.65 -6.94
C LEU A 191 -0.26 -24.13 -7.31
N PRO A 192 -1.33 -24.96 -7.31
CA PRO A 192 -1.24 -26.30 -7.86
C PRO A 192 -1.03 -26.27 -9.39
N PRO A 193 -0.39 -27.26 -9.99
CA PRO A 193 -0.12 -27.29 -11.45
C PRO A 193 -1.38 -27.08 -12.31
N GLN A 194 -2.51 -27.63 -11.90
CA GLN A 194 -3.79 -27.50 -12.60
C GLN A 194 -4.27 -26.04 -12.69
N ARG A 195 -4.06 -25.23 -11.64
CA ARG A 195 -4.40 -23.81 -11.66
C ARG A 195 -3.61 -23.06 -12.71
N LEU A 196 -2.29 -23.32 -12.80
CA LEU A 196 -1.42 -22.68 -13.78
C LEU A 196 -1.85 -23.03 -15.22
N ASP A 197 -2.20 -24.30 -15.48
CA ASP A 197 -2.68 -24.73 -16.79
C ASP A 197 -4.03 -24.11 -17.16
N GLN A 198 -4.95 -23.99 -16.20
CA GLN A 198 -6.25 -23.32 -16.38
C GLN A 198 -6.04 -21.84 -16.73
N LEU A 199 -5.21 -21.12 -15.95
CA LEU A 199 -4.89 -19.72 -16.23
C LEU A 199 -4.23 -19.56 -17.59
N ARG A 200 -3.29 -20.44 -17.97
CA ARG A 200 -2.63 -20.40 -19.29
C ARG A 200 -3.66 -20.50 -20.42
N ASN A 201 -4.62 -21.42 -20.31
CA ASN A 201 -5.67 -21.58 -21.32
C ASN A 201 -6.57 -20.33 -21.40
N LEU A 202 -6.97 -19.74 -20.26
CA LEU A 202 -7.76 -18.51 -20.22
C LEU A 202 -7.02 -17.34 -20.86
N VAL A 203 -5.75 -17.15 -20.51
CA VAL A 203 -4.93 -16.03 -20.97
C VAL A 203 -4.61 -16.15 -22.46
N THR A 204 -4.25 -17.34 -22.94
CA THR A 204 -3.90 -17.55 -24.35
C THR A 204 -5.11 -17.49 -25.29
N SER A 205 -6.31 -17.76 -24.79
CA SER A 205 -7.55 -17.61 -25.55
C SER A 205 -8.04 -16.16 -25.64
N SER A 206 -7.46 -15.23 -24.88
CA SER A 206 -7.81 -13.81 -24.87
C SER A 206 -7.41 -13.14 -26.20
N PRO A 207 -8.29 -12.32 -26.82
CA PRO A 207 -7.92 -11.53 -27.99
C PRO A 207 -6.85 -10.48 -27.67
N TYR A 208 -6.58 -10.21 -26.41
CA TYR A 208 -5.59 -9.23 -25.96
C TYR A 208 -4.28 -9.87 -25.49
N TYR A 209 -4.08 -11.17 -25.67
CA TYR A 209 -2.88 -11.90 -25.22
C TYR A 209 -1.56 -11.22 -25.62
N ASN A 210 -1.47 -10.71 -26.85
CA ASN A 210 -0.26 -10.11 -27.40
C ASN A 210 -0.17 -8.58 -27.19
N VAL A 211 -1.12 -7.97 -26.50
CA VAL A 211 -1.07 -6.53 -26.21
C VAL A 211 0.08 -6.25 -25.25
N LYS A 212 0.92 -5.27 -25.59
CA LYS A 212 2.07 -4.83 -24.80
C LYS A 212 1.72 -3.54 -24.07
N ASP A 213 2.36 -3.34 -22.93
CA ASP A 213 2.28 -2.07 -22.20
C ASP A 213 2.83 -0.92 -23.06
N PRO A 214 2.24 0.28 -22.95
CA PRO A 214 2.79 1.47 -23.59
C PRO A 214 4.22 1.76 -23.12
N PRO A 215 5.14 2.19 -24.00
CA PRO A 215 6.53 2.47 -23.62
C PRO A 215 6.69 3.48 -22.48
N GLU A 216 5.83 4.50 -22.41
CA GLU A 216 5.83 5.48 -21.31
C GLU A 216 5.42 4.82 -19.99
N LEU A 217 4.48 3.88 -19.99
CA LEU A 217 4.10 3.14 -18.79
C LEU A 217 5.20 2.20 -18.32
N GLN A 218 5.91 1.56 -19.26
CA GLN A 218 7.11 0.77 -18.97
C GLN A 218 8.21 1.62 -18.35
N LEU A 219 8.47 2.83 -18.91
CA LEU A 219 9.47 3.74 -18.34
C LEU A 219 9.11 4.16 -16.91
N ARG A 220 7.84 4.48 -16.63
CA ARG A 220 7.35 4.79 -15.28
C ARG A 220 7.60 3.63 -14.32
N HIS A 221 7.30 2.42 -14.77
CA HIS A 221 7.54 1.21 -14.00
C HIS A 221 9.03 1.03 -13.67
N ASP A 222 9.89 1.18 -14.68
CA ASP A 222 11.33 1.01 -14.51
C ASP A 222 11.95 2.09 -13.61
N LEU A 223 11.43 3.33 -13.66
CA LEU A 223 11.85 4.40 -12.75
C LEU A 223 11.45 4.11 -11.30
N VAL A 224 10.21 3.67 -11.05
CA VAL A 224 9.78 3.25 -9.71
C VAL A 224 10.61 2.07 -9.21
N ARG A 225 10.85 1.07 -10.03
CA ARG A 225 11.75 -0.04 -9.66
C ARG A 225 13.15 0.45 -9.30
N ALA A 226 13.72 1.32 -10.12
CA ALA A 226 15.02 1.92 -9.88
C ALA A 226 15.08 2.70 -8.57
N LYS A 227 14.03 3.50 -8.28
CA LYS A 227 13.87 4.23 -7.03
C LYS A 227 13.83 3.28 -5.84
N LEU A 228 12.99 2.25 -5.90
CA LEU A 228 12.87 1.25 -4.83
C LEU A 228 14.20 0.50 -4.61
N PHE A 229 14.87 0.03 -5.67
CA PHE A 229 16.21 -0.56 -5.54
C PHE A 229 17.21 0.42 -4.93
N GLY A 230 17.21 1.67 -5.38
CA GLY A 230 18.09 2.71 -4.87
C GLY A 230 17.93 2.96 -3.37
N PHE A 231 16.69 2.93 -2.86
CA PHE A 231 16.42 3.19 -1.45
C PHE A 231 16.49 1.96 -0.55
N LEU A 232 16.13 0.77 -1.05
CA LEU A 232 15.90 -0.40 -0.21
C LEU A 232 17.04 -1.41 -0.23
N ASP A 233 17.81 -1.50 -1.33
CA ASP A 233 18.99 -2.35 -1.39
C ASP A 233 20.24 -1.63 -0.87
N GLU A 234 21.27 -2.39 -0.46
CA GLU A 234 22.57 -1.82 -0.12
C GLU A 234 23.21 -1.14 -1.35
N PRO A 235 23.85 0.05 -1.19
CA PRO A 235 24.38 0.81 -2.33
C PRO A 235 25.28 0.00 -3.26
N GLU A 236 26.12 -0.88 -2.74
CA GLU A 236 26.98 -1.76 -3.53
C GLU A 236 26.19 -2.72 -4.41
N MET A 237 25.07 -3.25 -3.91
CA MET A 237 24.18 -4.11 -4.69
C MET A 237 23.50 -3.32 -5.81
N VAL A 238 23.14 -2.06 -5.54
CA VAL A 238 22.56 -1.16 -6.56
C VAL A 238 23.58 -0.89 -7.66
N PHE A 239 24.84 -0.57 -7.34
CA PHE A 239 25.91 -0.35 -8.34
C PHE A 239 26.24 -1.61 -9.14
N ASN A 240 26.15 -2.79 -8.52
CA ASN A 240 26.34 -4.06 -9.21
C ASN A 240 25.19 -4.38 -10.17
N ARG A 241 23.96 -4.03 -9.81
CA ARG A 241 22.76 -4.22 -10.64
C ARG A 241 22.71 -3.23 -11.80
N TYR A 242 22.99 -1.98 -11.54
CA TYR A 242 22.97 -0.86 -12.47
C TYR A 242 24.38 -0.37 -12.72
N GLN A 243 25.12 -1.16 -13.52
CA GLN A 243 26.51 -0.87 -13.81
C GLN A 243 26.69 0.48 -14.55
N PRO A 244 27.86 1.11 -14.48
CA PRO A 244 28.12 2.39 -15.17
C PRO A 244 27.98 2.31 -16.71
N THR A 245 28.05 1.13 -17.30
CA THR A 245 27.80 0.89 -18.72
C THR A 245 26.34 1.03 -19.12
N ASP A 246 25.41 0.84 -18.17
CA ASP A 246 23.99 1.10 -18.38
C ASP A 246 23.70 2.58 -18.17
N GLN A 247 23.49 3.31 -19.26
CA GLN A 247 23.19 4.74 -19.27
C GLN A 247 21.70 5.04 -19.38
N SER A 248 20.84 4.02 -19.19
CA SER A 248 19.38 4.23 -19.17
C SER A 248 18.96 5.17 -18.02
N LEU A 249 17.86 5.89 -18.23
CA LEU A 249 17.34 6.82 -17.24
C LEU A 249 17.04 6.12 -15.88
N PRO A 250 16.43 4.92 -15.84
CA PRO A 250 16.25 4.17 -14.59
C PRO A 250 17.57 3.81 -13.91
N ALA A 251 18.59 3.38 -14.67
CA ALA A 251 19.88 3.01 -14.10
C ALA A 251 20.60 4.23 -13.48
N ASN A 252 20.58 5.36 -14.17
CA ASN A 252 21.11 6.61 -13.63
C ASN A 252 20.36 7.05 -12.36
N TYR A 253 19.04 6.89 -12.32
CA TYR A 253 18.22 7.22 -11.16
C TYR A 253 18.57 6.36 -9.94
N ALA A 254 18.66 5.04 -10.11
CA ALA A 254 19.05 4.12 -9.04
C ALA A 254 20.44 4.47 -8.48
N ARG A 255 21.42 4.74 -9.37
CA ARG A 255 22.79 5.13 -8.97
C ARG A 255 22.84 6.46 -8.25
N ALA A 256 22.05 7.46 -8.67
CA ALA A 256 21.98 8.75 -7.98
C ALA A 256 21.50 8.59 -6.53
N ILE A 257 20.47 7.79 -6.32
CA ILE A 257 19.95 7.46 -4.97
C ILE A 257 20.99 6.70 -4.16
N ALA A 258 21.62 5.66 -4.73
CA ALA A 258 22.66 4.90 -4.05
C ALA A 258 23.88 5.78 -3.71
N SER A 259 24.25 6.72 -4.58
CA SER A 259 25.32 7.70 -4.34
C SER A 259 25.00 8.63 -3.16
N TYR A 260 23.74 9.08 -3.05
CA TYR A 260 23.29 9.84 -1.89
C TYR A 260 23.43 9.04 -0.59
N ARG A 261 22.93 7.80 -0.59
CA ARG A 261 22.96 6.94 0.60
C ARG A 261 24.38 6.55 1.03
N LYS A 262 25.29 6.39 0.07
CA LYS A 262 26.68 6.00 0.33
C LYS A 262 27.58 7.19 0.67
N SER A 263 27.43 8.31 -0.04
CA SER A 263 28.42 9.40 -0.05
C SER A 263 27.79 10.79 0.19
N GLY A 264 26.48 10.85 0.45
CA GLY A 264 25.77 12.09 0.77
C GLY A 264 25.40 12.94 -0.44
N VAL A 265 24.85 14.11 -0.13
CA VAL A 265 24.19 14.99 -1.09
C VAL A 265 25.14 15.49 -2.19
N GLN A 266 26.39 15.80 -1.86
CA GLN A 266 27.38 16.33 -2.81
C GLN A 266 27.68 15.33 -3.94
N ALA A 267 27.67 14.03 -3.66
CA ALA A 267 27.90 13.00 -4.66
C ALA A 267 26.68 12.78 -5.58
N ALA A 268 25.47 13.00 -5.05
CA ALA A 268 24.21 12.75 -5.77
C ALA A 268 23.77 13.93 -6.65
N MET A 269 24.01 15.18 -6.24
CA MET A 269 23.46 16.36 -6.92
C MET A 269 23.79 16.43 -8.41
N PRO A 270 25.05 16.23 -8.87
CA PRO A 270 25.34 16.26 -10.30
C PRO A 270 24.58 15.20 -11.11
N GLN A 271 24.36 14.03 -10.49
CA GLN A 271 23.62 12.93 -11.13
C GLN A 271 22.14 13.26 -11.25
N ILE A 272 21.53 13.86 -10.21
CA ILE A 272 20.12 14.28 -10.24
C ILE A 272 19.92 15.42 -11.24
N ASP A 273 20.86 16.37 -11.30
CA ASP A 273 20.81 17.47 -12.28
C ASP A 273 20.89 16.94 -13.72
N ALA A 274 21.69 15.91 -13.96
CA ALA A 274 21.74 15.23 -15.25
C ALA A 274 20.39 14.54 -15.59
N LEU A 275 19.72 13.89 -14.63
CA LEU A 275 18.38 13.32 -14.82
C LEU A 275 17.35 14.40 -15.17
N ILE A 276 17.38 15.52 -14.46
CA ILE A 276 16.50 16.67 -14.73
C ILE A 276 16.79 17.23 -16.14
N GLY A 277 18.05 17.28 -16.55
CA GLY A 277 18.45 17.72 -17.89
C GLY A 277 17.87 16.82 -19.00
N VAL A 278 17.79 15.50 -18.77
CA VAL A 278 17.23 14.54 -19.73
C VAL A 278 15.69 14.59 -19.76
N LYS A 279 15.04 14.72 -18.60
CA LYS A 279 13.57 14.72 -18.50
C LYS A 279 13.10 15.83 -17.55
N PRO A 280 13.09 17.10 -18.03
CA PRO A 280 12.82 18.28 -17.20
C PRO A 280 11.33 18.42 -16.79
N ASP A 281 10.45 17.61 -17.35
CA ASP A 281 9.03 17.52 -17.03
C ASP A 281 8.70 16.44 -16.01
N TRP A 282 9.70 15.70 -15.48
CA TRP A 282 9.49 14.64 -14.51
C TRP A 282 9.51 15.18 -13.08
N PRO A 283 8.36 15.27 -12.38
CA PRO A 283 8.26 15.94 -11.07
C PRO A 283 9.11 15.28 -9.99
N TYR A 284 9.27 13.96 -10.05
CA TYR A 284 9.91 13.17 -9.00
C TYR A 284 11.43 13.33 -8.97
N PHE A 285 12.06 13.78 -10.05
CA PHE A 285 13.50 14.16 -10.00
C PHE A 285 13.71 15.43 -9.22
N TYR A 286 12.77 16.39 -9.29
CA TYR A 286 12.79 17.59 -8.48
C TYR A 286 12.41 17.29 -7.01
N GLU A 287 11.44 16.38 -6.81
CA GLU A 287 11.08 15.90 -5.48
C GLU A 287 12.29 15.32 -4.76
N ILE A 288 13.02 14.37 -5.39
CA ILE A 288 14.18 13.72 -4.76
C ILE A 288 15.35 14.69 -4.56
N LYS A 289 15.54 15.66 -5.48
CA LYS A 289 16.49 16.75 -5.30
C LYS A 289 16.17 17.54 -4.03
N GLY A 290 14.93 17.93 -3.88
CA GLY A 290 14.46 18.66 -2.71
C GLY A 290 14.56 17.84 -1.43
N GLN A 291 14.19 16.55 -1.48
CA GLN A 291 14.29 15.64 -0.35
C GLN A 291 15.74 15.53 0.14
N PHE A 292 16.70 15.27 -0.75
CA PHE A 292 18.11 15.10 -0.37
C PHE A 292 18.73 16.37 0.21
N LEU A 293 18.39 17.52 -0.35
CA LEU A 293 18.81 18.81 0.21
C LEU A 293 18.20 19.03 1.61
N PHE A 294 16.92 18.76 1.78
CA PHE A 294 16.23 18.90 3.06
C PHE A 294 16.82 17.98 4.13
N GLU A 295 16.98 16.69 3.83
CA GLU A 295 17.54 15.70 4.75
C GLU A 295 18.99 15.96 5.11
N SER A 296 19.73 16.63 4.23
CA SER A 296 21.12 17.04 4.48
C SER A 296 21.25 18.37 5.24
N GLY A 297 20.11 18.96 5.65
CA GLY A 297 20.08 20.20 6.43
C GLY A 297 20.08 21.48 5.57
N ASP A 298 20.16 21.38 4.25
CA ASP A 298 20.10 22.54 3.34
C ASP A 298 18.64 22.89 3.00
N VAL A 299 17.90 23.24 4.06
CA VAL A 299 16.46 23.45 3.99
C VAL A 299 16.08 24.54 2.99
N ALA A 300 16.80 25.65 2.97
CA ALA A 300 16.50 26.75 2.07
C ALA A 300 16.68 26.36 0.59
N ALA A 301 17.73 25.60 0.26
CA ALA A 301 17.99 25.12 -1.08
C ALA A 301 16.99 24.03 -1.53
N SER A 302 16.33 23.35 -0.60
CA SER A 302 15.33 22.34 -0.92
C SER A 302 14.01 22.91 -1.46
N ILE A 303 13.68 24.16 -1.15
CA ILE A 303 12.39 24.79 -1.49
C ILE A 303 12.21 24.95 -3.01
N PRO A 304 13.14 25.55 -3.78
CA PRO A 304 12.94 25.76 -5.22
C PRO A 304 12.67 24.46 -6.01
N PRO A 305 13.43 23.36 -5.82
CA PRO A 305 13.11 22.11 -6.50
C PRO A 305 11.76 21.53 -6.06
N LEU A 306 11.38 21.61 -4.77
CA LEU A 306 10.07 21.14 -4.31
C LEU A 306 8.91 21.98 -4.88
N GLN A 307 9.06 23.30 -5.00
CA GLN A 307 8.11 24.17 -5.70
C GLN A 307 7.96 23.77 -7.16
N LYS A 308 9.08 23.45 -7.83
CA LYS A 308 9.04 22.96 -9.21
C LYS A 308 8.34 21.60 -9.32
N ALA A 309 8.58 20.68 -8.39
CA ALA A 309 7.90 19.40 -8.32
C ALA A 309 6.37 19.58 -8.15
N VAL A 310 5.94 20.45 -7.24
CA VAL A 310 4.50 20.80 -7.06
C VAL A 310 3.92 21.43 -8.32
N ALA A 311 4.66 22.31 -9.02
CA ALA A 311 4.17 22.93 -10.26
C ALA A 311 3.98 21.90 -11.39
N LEU A 312 4.80 20.85 -11.45
CA LEU A 312 4.70 19.77 -12.44
C LEU A 312 3.67 18.70 -12.07
N ALA A 313 3.45 18.50 -10.77
CA ALA A 313 2.47 17.52 -10.24
C ALA A 313 1.58 18.17 -9.17
N PRO A 314 0.67 19.10 -9.56
CA PRO A 314 -0.10 19.90 -8.61
C PRO A 314 -1.09 19.09 -7.77
N ASP A 315 -1.39 17.89 -8.20
CA ASP A 315 -2.36 17.00 -7.56
C ASP A 315 -1.73 16.00 -6.58
N GLU A 316 -0.39 15.99 -6.45
CA GLU A 316 0.33 15.04 -5.60
C GLU A 316 0.42 15.53 -4.14
N PRO A 317 -0.31 14.92 -3.21
CA PRO A 317 -0.37 15.40 -1.83
C PRO A 317 0.95 15.24 -1.08
N LEU A 318 1.71 14.16 -1.32
CA LEU A 318 2.96 13.91 -0.61
C LEU A 318 4.04 14.92 -0.95
N ILE A 319 4.13 15.35 -2.22
CA ILE A 319 5.07 16.40 -2.65
C ILE A 319 4.71 17.75 -1.98
N ARG A 320 3.42 18.08 -1.90
CA ARG A 320 2.95 19.29 -1.20
C ARG A 320 3.24 19.27 0.29
N ILE A 321 3.08 18.11 0.94
CA ILE A 321 3.41 17.95 2.37
C ILE A 321 4.93 18.13 2.57
N MET A 322 5.76 17.59 1.68
CA MET A 322 7.21 17.74 1.74
C MET A 322 7.61 19.21 1.53
N LEU A 323 7.03 19.90 0.54
CA LEU A 323 7.26 21.34 0.34
C LEU A 323 6.87 22.14 1.59
N ALA A 324 5.71 21.87 2.17
CA ALA A 324 5.27 22.53 3.39
C ALA A 324 6.23 22.29 4.56
N GLN A 325 6.76 21.08 4.69
CA GLN A 325 7.77 20.75 5.69
C GLN A 325 9.06 21.59 5.49
N ALA A 326 9.52 21.70 4.25
CA ALA A 326 10.69 22.52 3.93
C ALA A 326 10.45 24.01 4.23
N LEU A 327 9.31 24.55 3.83
CA LEU A 327 8.89 25.93 4.12
C LEU A 327 8.87 26.21 5.62
N LEU A 328 8.30 25.30 6.41
CA LEU A 328 8.27 25.37 7.86
C LEU A 328 9.63 25.15 8.53
N GLY A 329 10.58 24.52 7.85
CA GLY A 329 11.95 24.38 8.32
C GLY A 329 12.75 25.70 8.31
N THR A 330 12.25 26.73 7.63
CA THR A 330 12.87 28.07 7.60
C THR A 330 12.37 28.99 8.70
N THR A 331 13.10 30.07 8.96
CA THR A 331 12.67 31.12 9.90
C THR A 331 11.81 32.21 9.24
N ASP A 332 11.68 32.22 7.90
CA ASP A 332 10.89 33.22 7.18
C ASP A 332 9.39 32.99 7.44
N THR A 333 8.74 34.01 8.00
CA THR A 333 7.31 33.99 8.30
C THR A 333 6.42 34.00 7.06
N LYS A 334 6.92 34.47 5.90
CA LYS A 334 6.19 34.43 4.62
C LYS A 334 5.96 33.00 4.14
N ASN A 335 6.88 32.10 4.44
CA ASN A 335 6.79 30.69 4.07
C ASN A 335 5.64 29.95 4.81
N VAL A 336 5.19 30.46 5.94
CA VAL A 336 4.12 29.83 6.73
C VAL A 336 2.78 29.85 5.97
N ASP A 337 2.46 30.93 5.27
CA ASP A 337 1.20 31.02 4.51
C ASP A 337 1.23 30.08 3.29
N GLU A 338 2.34 30.00 2.60
CA GLU A 338 2.53 29.04 1.50
C GLU A 338 2.44 27.59 2.01
N ALA A 339 3.04 27.29 3.16
CA ALA A 339 2.96 25.97 3.79
C ALA A 339 1.50 25.59 4.12
N ILE A 340 0.73 26.50 4.75
CA ILE A 340 -0.68 26.28 5.05
C ILE A 340 -1.47 26.00 3.77
N SER A 341 -1.24 26.79 2.72
CA SER A 341 -1.93 26.62 1.43
C SER A 341 -1.66 25.24 0.84
N ASN A 342 -0.38 24.82 0.79
CA ASN A 342 -0.01 23.50 0.28
C ASN A 342 -0.59 22.37 1.13
N LEU A 343 -0.57 22.48 2.44
CA LEU A 343 -1.12 21.47 3.36
C LEU A 343 -2.63 21.33 3.21
N ARG A 344 -3.37 22.43 3.07
CA ARG A 344 -4.82 22.37 2.85
C ARG A 344 -5.17 21.68 1.55
N VAL A 345 -4.45 21.96 0.46
CA VAL A 345 -4.65 21.29 -0.83
C VAL A 345 -4.30 19.80 -0.72
N ALA A 346 -3.21 19.48 -0.05
CA ALA A 346 -2.79 18.09 0.16
C ALA A 346 -3.82 17.30 0.97
N LEU A 347 -4.27 17.85 2.11
CA LEU A 347 -5.22 17.20 3.02
C LEU A 347 -6.64 17.09 2.46
N ALA A 348 -7.00 17.89 1.47
CA ALA A 348 -8.26 17.69 0.75
C ALA A 348 -8.27 16.41 -0.11
N ARG A 349 -7.09 15.89 -0.48
CA ARG A 349 -6.90 14.65 -1.27
C ARG A 349 -6.44 13.46 -0.42
N GLU A 350 -5.62 13.74 0.58
CA GLU A 350 -5.05 12.78 1.53
C GLU A 350 -5.66 13.05 2.92
N THR A 351 -6.95 12.78 3.06
CA THR A 351 -7.75 13.15 4.22
C THR A 351 -7.33 12.47 5.52
N SER A 352 -6.57 11.37 5.44
CA SER A 352 -6.11 10.58 6.60
C SER A 352 -4.63 10.80 6.97
N SER A 353 -3.95 11.79 6.37
CA SER A 353 -2.52 12.04 6.58
C SER A 353 -2.22 12.66 7.94
N ALA A 354 -1.92 11.83 8.94
CA ALA A 354 -1.49 12.30 10.26
C ALA A 354 -0.26 13.23 10.18
N THR A 355 0.69 12.95 9.29
CA THR A 355 1.86 13.81 9.06
C THR A 355 1.47 15.16 8.50
N GLY A 356 0.58 15.22 7.51
CA GLY A 356 0.08 16.46 6.94
C GLY A 356 -0.63 17.32 7.98
N TYR A 357 -1.47 16.70 8.81
CA TYR A 357 -2.16 17.41 9.90
C TYR A 357 -1.19 17.91 10.98
N ARG A 358 -0.14 17.15 11.32
CA ARG A 358 0.90 17.65 12.25
C ARG A 358 1.61 18.89 11.71
N GLN A 359 1.96 18.89 10.43
CA GLN A 359 2.57 20.05 9.78
C GLN A 359 1.60 21.25 9.76
N LEU A 360 0.32 21.01 9.51
CA LEU A 360 -0.70 22.05 9.53
C LEU A 360 -0.89 22.64 10.92
N ALA A 361 -0.87 21.82 11.97
CA ALA A 361 -0.91 22.26 13.35
C ALA A 361 0.30 23.14 13.69
N ALA A 362 1.51 22.73 13.29
CA ALA A 362 2.72 23.53 13.49
C ALA A 362 2.66 24.88 12.75
N ALA A 363 2.15 24.88 11.51
CA ALA A 363 2.00 26.09 10.70
C ALA A 363 1.04 27.10 11.36
N TYR A 364 -0.13 26.64 11.79
CA TYR A 364 -1.09 27.49 12.49
C TYR A 364 -0.57 27.95 13.86
N GLY A 365 0.14 27.09 14.59
CA GLY A 365 0.82 27.47 15.84
C GLY A 365 1.76 28.65 15.62
N ARG A 366 2.64 28.58 14.62
CA ARG A 366 3.57 29.69 14.26
C ARG A 366 2.84 30.97 13.88
N LYS A 367 1.70 30.87 13.16
CA LYS A 367 0.87 32.07 12.88
C LYS A 367 0.25 32.63 14.13
N GLY A 368 -0.21 31.79 15.04
CA GLY A 368 -0.74 32.21 16.33
C GLY A 368 0.29 32.93 17.20
N ASP A 369 1.53 32.42 17.21
CA ASP A 369 2.64 33.02 17.95
C ASP A 369 3.07 34.38 17.38
N ALA A 370 3.05 34.49 16.03
CA ALA A 370 3.38 35.75 15.34
C ALA A 370 2.24 36.80 15.42
N ALA A 371 1.01 36.40 15.69
CA ALA A 371 -0.13 37.30 15.79
C ALA A 371 -0.10 38.07 17.11
N LYS A 372 -0.47 39.36 17.06
CA LYS A 372 -0.72 40.15 18.27
C LYS A 372 -1.84 39.53 19.09
N ALA A 373 -1.80 39.72 20.42
CA ALA A 373 -2.86 39.25 21.30
C ALA A 373 -4.25 39.75 20.81
N GLY A 374 -5.24 38.83 20.79
CA GLY A 374 -6.60 39.16 20.34
C GLY A 374 -7.24 38.00 19.57
N GLY A 375 -8.36 38.26 18.91
CA GLY A 375 -9.19 37.27 18.25
C GLY A 375 -8.45 36.49 17.13
N ALA A 376 -7.57 37.15 16.37
CA ALA A 376 -6.79 36.48 15.31
C ALA A 376 -5.87 35.42 15.88
N ARG A 377 -5.17 35.69 17.00
CA ARG A 377 -4.33 34.70 17.68
C ARG A 377 -5.13 33.48 18.12
N GLN A 378 -6.28 33.74 18.78
CA GLN A 378 -7.17 32.68 19.26
C GLN A 378 -7.68 31.80 18.11
N ALA A 379 -8.07 32.42 16.98
CA ALA A 379 -8.50 31.69 15.79
C ALA A 379 -7.42 30.77 15.22
N TYR A 380 -6.15 31.23 15.13
CA TYR A 380 -5.04 30.38 14.67
C TYR A 380 -4.73 29.25 15.65
N LEU A 381 -4.77 29.51 16.96
CA LEU A 381 -4.55 28.46 17.96
C LEU A 381 -5.67 27.41 17.94
N ALA A 382 -6.92 27.79 17.76
CA ALA A 382 -8.03 26.85 17.59
C ALA A 382 -7.84 25.96 16.35
N GLN A 383 -7.36 26.53 15.24
CA GLN A 383 -7.03 25.76 14.05
C GLN A 383 -5.85 24.80 14.25
N ALA A 384 -4.82 25.22 15.00
CA ALA A 384 -3.70 24.37 15.37
C ALA A 384 -4.14 23.19 16.25
N GLU A 385 -5.03 23.43 17.20
CA GLU A 385 -5.60 22.40 18.08
C GLU A 385 -6.49 21.42 17.28
N LEU A 386 -7.29 21.91 16.32
CA LEU A 386 -8.09 21.04 15.46
C LEU A 386 -7.18 20.15 14.56
N ALA A 387 -6.19 20.74 13.93
CA ALA A 387 -5.23 19.98 13.15
C ALA A 387 -4.46 18.94 13.99
N SER A 388 -4.12 19.28 15.25
CA SER A 388 -3.53 18.33 16.20
C SER A 388 -4.50 17.20 16.56
N ALA A 389 -5.80 17.51 16.73
CA ALA A 389 -6.84 16.52 16.99
C ALA A 389 -6.97 15.53 15.82
N GLU A 390 -6.98 16.03 14.59
CA GLU A 390 -6.98 15.21 13.38
C GLU A 390 -5.75 14.29 13.30
N ALA A 391 -4.55 14.82 13.54
CA ALA A 391 -3.34 14.03 13.54
C ALA A 391 -3.43 12.87 14.53
N TYR A 392 -3.82 13.14 15.77
CA TYR A 392 -3.99 12.09 16.78
C TYR A 392 -5.12 11.12 16.47
N PHE A 393 -6.19 11.58 15.83
CA PHE A 393 -7.29 10.72 15.39
C PHE A 393 -6.83 9.68 14.38
N TYR A 394 -6.12 10.11 13.34
CA TYR A 394 -5.59 9.20 12.32
C TYR A 394 -4.40 8.35 12.79
N GLU A 395 -3.76 8.70 13.90
CA GLU A 395 -2.80 7.85 14.61
C GLU A 395 -3.47 6.80 15.51
N GLY A 396 -4.80 6.82 15.66
CA GLY A 396 -5.54 5.96 16.59
C GLY A 396 -5.40 6.36 18.07
N ARG A 397 -4.82 7.52 18.35
CA ARG A 397 -4.60 8.07 19.72
C ARG A 397 -5.81 8.85 20.21
N LEU A 398 -6.96 8.17 20.27
CA LEU A 398 -8.28 8.80 20.46
C LEU A 398 -8.39 9.69 21.71
N LYS A 399 -7.75 9.29 22.83
CA LYS A 399 -7.77 10.10 24.05
C LYS A 399 -7.16 11.49 23.83
N LEU A 400 -6.05 11.56 23.11
CA LEU A 400 -5.38 12.82 22.77
C LEU A 400 -6.15 13.59 21.71
N ALA A 401 -6.69 12.89 20.70
CA ALA A 401 -7.55 13.50 19.70
C ALA A 401 -8.75 14.23 20.35
N LYS A 402 -9.49 13.56 21.22
CA LYS A 402 -10.63 14.16 21.95
C LYS A 402 -10.20 15.33 22.84
N GLN A 403 -9.03 15.24 23.49
CA GLN A 403 -8.52 16.34 24.31
C GLN A 403 -8.26 17.61 23.48
N GLN A 404 -7.60 17.46 22.32
CA GLN A 404 -7.33 18.57 21.41
C GLN A 404 -8.61 19.09 20.75
N ALA A 405 -9.50 18.20 20.31
CA ALA A 405 -10.79 18.58 19.73
C ALA A 405 -11.65 19.42 20.70
N LYS A 406 -11.65 19.09 22.00
CA LYS A 406 -12.35 19.88 23.02
C LYS A 406 -11.84 21.31 23.12
N ARG A 407 -10.51 21.51 23.04
CA ARG A 407 -9.89 22.83 23.05
C ARG A 407 -10.23 23.60 21.79
N ALA A 408 -10.03 22.96 20.63
CA ALA A 408 -10.35 23.55 19.34
C ALA A 408 -11.79 24.01 19.23
N LYS A 409 -12.74 23.16 19.65
CA LYS A 409 -14.18 23.47 19.64
C LYS A 409 -14.52 24.75 20.39
N ALA A 410 -13.89 25.01 21.53
CA ALA A 410 -14.10 26.23 22.32
C ALA A 410 -13.63 27.53 21.62
N GLY A 411 -12.77 27.42 20.61
CA GLY A 411 -12.27 28.57 19.85
C GLY A 411 -13.00 28.82 18.52
N PHE A 412 -14.03 28.02 18.18
CA PHE A 412 -14.83 28.18 16.96
C PHE A 412 -16.25 28.62 17.30
N VAL A 413 -16.89 29.30 16.34
CA VAL A 413 -18.32 29.65 16.44
C VAL A 413 -19.14 28.37 16.21
N ASP A 414 -20.15 28.16 17.03
CA ASP A 414 -21.03 27.01 17.02
C ASP A 414 -21.64 26.79 15.61
N GLY A 415 -21.65 25.53 15.16
CA GLY A 415 -22.19 25.13 13.86
C GLY A 415 -21.31 25.42 12.65
N THR A 416 -20.12 26.03 12.81
CA THR A 416 -19.17 26.18 11.72
C THR A 416 -18.54 24.83 11.34
N PRO A 417 -18.03 24.65 10.11
CA PRO A 417 -17.41 23.38 9.68
C PRO A 417 -16.31 22.89 10.63
N ASN A 418 -15.46 23.77 11.14
CA ASN A 418 -14.39 23.40 12.05
C ASN A 418 -14.93 23.00 13.44
N TRP A 419 -15.98 23.66 13.91
CA TRP A 419 -16.67 23.29 15.16
C TRP A 419 -17.31 21.91 15.03
N LEU A 420 -18.05 21.66 13.93
CA LEU A 420 -18.67 20.37 13.64
C LEU A 420 -17.61 19.27 13.55
N ARG A 421 -16.50 19.52 12.87
CA ARG A 421 -15.42 18.53 12.76
C ARG A 421 -14.78 18.20 14.13
N ALA A 422 -14.61 19.20 14.99
CA ALA A 422 -14.14 18.96 16.36
C ALA A 422 -15.17 18.13 17.16
N ASP A 423 -16.46 18.39 16.94
CA ASP A 423 -17.55 17.64 17.58
C ASP A 423 -17.61 16.18 17.11
N ASP A 424 -17.42 15.92 15.82
CA ASP A 424 -17.33 14.57 15.27
C ASP A 424 -16.22 13.74 15.93
N ILE A 425 -15.04 14.34 16.13
CA ILE A 425 -13.92 13.67 16.81
C ILE A 425 -14.27 13.38 18.28
N LEU A 426 -14.98 14.28 18.96
CA LEU A 426 -15.42 14.10 20.34
C LEU A 426 -16.44 12.97 20.46
N ALA A 427 -17.39 12.91 19.52
CA ALA A 427 -18.46 11.93 19.49
C ALA A 427 -18.01 10.53 19.03
N PHE A 428 -16.85 10.43 18.35
CA PHE A 428 -16.39 9.16 17.80
C PHE A 428 -16.16 8.12 18.91
N GLU A 429 -16.74 6.94 18.71
CA GLU A 429 -16.52 5.74 19.52
C GLU A 429 -15.95 4.63 18.66
N MET A 430 -14.97 3.88 19.18
CA MET A 430 -14.46 2.72 18.45
C MET A 430 -15.57 1.66 18.35
N PRO A 431 -15.77 1.06 17.16
CA PRO A 431 -16.66 -0.07 17.05
C PRO A 431 -16.23 -1.17 18.04
N THR A 432 -17.14 -1.61 18.88
CA THR A 432 -16.91 -2.80 19.72
C THR A 432 -16.77 -3.99 18.82
N THR A 433 -15.58 -4.60 18.76
CA THR A 433 -15.38 -5.91 18.13
C THR A 433 -16.11 -6.94 19.00
N ASN A 434 -17.31 -7.35 18.57
CA ASN A 434 -17.97 -8.55 19.09
C ASN A 434 -17.31 -9.80 18.53
#